data_644332711fa8886872d98161504c724b
#
_entry.id   644332711fa8886872d98161504c724b
#
_cell.length_a   1.000
_cell.length_b   1.000
_cell.length_c   1.000
_cell.angle_alpha   90.00
_cell.angle_beta   90.00
_cell.angle_gamma   90.00
#
_symmetry.space_group_name_H-M   'P 1'
#
loop_
_entity.id
_entity.type
_entity.pdbx_description
1 polymer ?
#
loop_
_entity_poly.entity_id
_entity_poly.type
_entity_poly.pdbx_seq_one_letter_code
_entity_poly.pdbx_strand_id
1 'polypeptide(L)'
;IDEGGLRFAQSKGGSTLSIKGTGDQFSITAGGDIEQGISPAHIVNNVTTGKPERYDADNGRIFFINKVLQDPTYSVKDILSQHAEYSDFYNLLIGNDAVFKYFEKDKEISSIFSLNQTSESSGLGEVVSSFNNFRYTVFVPSNAALAEAFKKDKNLHTWEEIANQDDDATKRQWALHLIRFLKYHFMDNSIYLDGTSYSNRSYETAARNNSSKFQTLKVNSDGNNLYITDAHGNIAKVSKQVGLYNVQGRDFIVNNKDYRNADQIIASSFSVIHLIDKALLPE
;
A
#
# COMPACT_ATOMS: atom_id res chain seq x y z
N ILE A 1 -18.51 8.21 -16.58
CA ILE A 1 -18.88 7.41 -15.38
C ILE A 1 -20.38 7.24 -15.45
N ASP A 2 -20.82 6.13 -16.04
CA ASP A 2 -22.24 6.00 -16.43
C ASP A 2 -23.11 5.32 -15.36
N GLU A 3 -22.54 4.80 -14.29
CA GLU A 3 -23.27 3.95 -13.34
C GLU A 3 -23.27 4.40 -11.87
N GLY A 4 -22.95 5.65 -11.57
CA GLY A 4 -23.09 6.22 -10.21
C GLY A 4 -22.18 5.62 -9.14
N GLY A 5 -21.22 4.79 -9.53
CA GLY A 5 -20.32 4.09 -8.65
C GLY A 5 -19.07 4.90 -8.28
N LEU A 6 -18.36 4.39 -7.27
CA LEU A 6 -17.00 4.80 -6.98
C LEU A 6 -16.06 4.17 -8.01
N ARG A 7 -15.15 4.96 -8.56
CA ARG A 7 -14.08 4.51 -9.46
C ARG A 7 -12.75 5.11 -9.03
N PHE A 8 -11.68 4.37 -9.26
CA PHE A 8 -10.32 4.86 -9.06
C PHE A 8 -9.65 5.00 -10.43
N ALA A 9 -9.09 6.18 -10.68
CA ALA A 9 -8.39 6.49 -11.92
C ALA A 9 -6.99 7.02 -11.60
N GLN A 10 -6.00 6.52 -12.32
CA GLN A 10 -4.64 7.01 -12.19
C GLN A 10 -4.49 8.35 -12.91
N SER A 11 -3.93 9.34 -12.22
CA SER A 11 -3.52 10.61 -12.82
C SER A 11 -2.28 10.41 -13.70
N LYS A 12 -1.98 11.39 -14.55
CA LYS A 12 -0.74 11.39 -15.34
C LYS A 12 0.51 11.45 -14.45
N GLY A 13 0.41 12.02 -13.25
CA GLY A 13 1.48 12.07 -12.26
C GLY A 13 1.68 10.76 -11.49
N GLY A 14 0.83 9.75 -11.70
CA GLY A 14 0.92 8.44 -11.06
C GLY A 14 0.02 8.25 -9.85
N SER A 15 -0.40 9.33 -9.18
CA SER A 15 -1.33 9.25 -8.05
C SER A 15 -2.72 8.77 -8.48
N THR A 16 -3.46 8.22 -7.56
CA THR A 16 -4.81 7.73 -7.81
C THR A 16 -5.85 8.73 -7.34
N LEU A 17 -6.84 8.96 -8.16
CA LEU A 17 -8.00 9.80 -7.87
C LEU A 17 -9.21 8.90 -7.64
N SER A 18 -9.98 9.13 -6.59
CA SER A 18 -11.30 8.53 -6.43
C SER A 18 -12.36 9.44 -7.06
N ILE A 19 -13.21 8.86 -7.89
CA ILE A 19 -14.25 9.58 -8.64
C ILE A 19 -15.60 8.96 -8.29
N LYS A 20 -16.55 9.77 -7.85
CA LYS A 20 -17.88 9.31 -7.43
C LYS A 20 -18.96 10.15 -8.08
N GLY A 21 -19.92 9.50 -8.73
CA GLY A 21 -21.06 10.19 -9.37
C GLY A 21 -21.47 9.54 -10.69
N THR A 22 -22.31 10.24 -11.45
CA THR A 22 -22.85 9.79 -12.75
C THR A 22 -22.69 10.86 -13.83
N GLY A 23 -22.44 10.42 -15.06
CA GLY A 23 -22.33 11.31 -16.21
C GLY A 23 -21.32 12.43 -15.98
N ASP A 24 -21.77 13.66 -16.19
CA ASP A 24 -20.96 14.87 -15.96
C ASP A 24 -21.14 15.47 -14.55
N GLN A 25 -21.91 14.81 -13.68
CA GLN A 25 -22.12 15.20 -12.27
C GLN A 25 -21.34 14.24 -11.37
N PHE A 26 -20.08 14.54 -11.13
CA PHE A 26 -19.23 13.72 -10.27
C PHE A 26 -18.35 14.57 -9.35
N SER A 27 -17.91 13.95 -8.27
CA SER A 27 -16.92 14.50 -7.35
C SER A 27 -15.61 13.74 -7.48
N ILE A 28 -14.51 14.42 -7.18
CA ILE A 28 -13.17 13.87 -7.24
C ILE A 28 -12.49 14.11 -5.91
N THR A 29 -11.79 13.09 -5.41
CA THR A 29 -10.98 13.20 -4.21
C THR A 29 -9.59 12.60 -4.48
N ALA A 30 -8.55 13.30 -4.13
CA ALA A 30 -7.19 12.78 -4.16
C ALA A 30 -6.76 12.31 -2.76
N GLY A 31 -5.67 11.55 -2.67
CA GLY A 31 -5.19 10.99 -1.40
C GLY A 31 -4.87 12.06 -0.35
N GLY A 32 -4.23 13.15 -0.75
CA GLY A 32 -3.90 14.26 0.15
C GLY A 32 -5.12 15.03 0.65
N ASP A 33 -6.19 15.08 -0.14
CA ASP A 33 -7.47 15.65 0.33
C ASP A 33 -8.06 14.80 1.46
N ILE A 34 -7.96 13.47 1.36
CA ILE A 34 -8.42 12.54 2.40
C ILE A 34 -7.58 12.70 3.68
N GLU A 35 -6.25 12.75 3.55
CA GLU A 35 -5.32 12.94 4.66
C GLU A 35 -5.62 14.21 5.47
N GLN A 36 -6.03 15.28 4.80
CA GLN A 36 -6.32 16.57 5.40
C GLN A 36 -7.79 16.77 5.80
N GLY A 37 -8.64 15.77 5.58
CA GLY A 37 -10.08 15.87 5.83
C GLY A 37 -10.79 16.89 4.93
N ILE A 38 -10.23 17.15 3.75
CA ILE A 38 -10.79 18.09 2.78
C ILE A 38 -11.91 17.39 2.00
N SER A 39 -13.07 18.04 1.91
CA SER A 39 -14.21 17.52 1.14
C SER A 39 -13.88 17.39 -0.35
N PRO A 40 -14.55 16.47 -1.09
CA PRO A 40 -14.33 16.27 -2.52
C PRO A 40 -14.40 17.54 -3.35
N ALA A 41 -13.62 17.59 -4.42
CA ALA A 41 -13.81 18.58 -5.48
C ALA A 41 -15.06 18.26 -6.30
N HIS A 42 -15.80 19.26 -6.69
CA HIS A 42 -17.01 19.13 -7.51
C HIS A 42 -16.81 19.81 -8.85
N ILE A 43 -17.51 19.29 -9.87
CA ILE A 43 -17.59 19.97 -11.17
C ILE A 43 -18.30 21.30 -10.98
N VAL A 44 -17.73 22.36 -11.50
CA VAL A 44 -18.34 23.70 -11.53
C VAL A 44 -19.42 23.73 -12.58
N ASN A 45 -20.59 24.31 -12.25
CA ASN A 45 -21.63 24.55 -13.21
C ASN A 45 -21.48 25.96 -13.84
N ASN A 46 -21.69 26.02 -15.13
CA ASN A 46 -21.77 27.28 -15.86
C ASN A 46 -22.96 28.11 -15.31
N VAL A 47 -22.67 29.33 -14.90
CA VAL A 47 -23.64 30.20 -14.22
C VAL A 47 -24.86 30.57 -15.10
N THR A 48 -24.71 30.58 -16.43
CA THR A 48 -25.76 30.93 -17.37
C THR A 48 -26.65 29.75 -17.70
N THR A 49 -26.06 28.56 -17.87
CA THR A 49 -26.80 27.38 -18.35
C THR A 49 -27.18 26.42 -17.23
N GLY A 50 -26.58 26.55 -16.03
CA GLY A 50 -26.73 25.62 -14.92
C GLY A 50 -26.15 24.21 -15.19
N LYS A 51 -25.53 23.99 -16.35
CA LYS A 51 -24.93 22.69 -16.73
C LYS A 51 -23.46 22.62 -16.29
N PRO A 52 -22.90 21.38 -16.13
CA PRO A 52 -21.50 21.21 -15.87
C PRO A 52 -20.63 21.98 -16.87
N GLU A 53 -19.68 22.75 -16.34
CA GLU A 53 -18.75 23.50 -17.19
C GLU A 53 -17.68 22.54 -17.70
N ARG A 54 -17.77 22.27 -18.98
CA ARG A 54 -16.85 21.35 -19.66
C ARG A 54 -16.48 21.87 -21.04
N TYR A 55 -15.34 21.43 -21.51
CA TYR A 55 -14.90 21.61 -22.89
C TYR A 55 -14.62 20.23 -23.51
N ASP A 56 -15.28 19.95 -24.63
CA ASP A 56 -15.10 18.74 -25.40
C ASP A 56 -13.97 18.97 -26.44
N ALA A 57 -12.89 18.20 -26.35
CA ALA A 57 -11.79 18.18 -27.30
C ALA A 57 -11.84 16.87 -28.11
N ASP A 58 -11.11 16.81 -29.23
CA ASP A 58 -11.11 15.65 -30.13
C ASP A 58 -10.67 14.33 -29.44
N ASN A 59 -9.81 14.44 -28.43
CA ASN A 59 -9.20 13.30 -27.74
C ASN A 59 -9.57 13.21 -26.25
N GLY A 60 -10.54 14.01 -25.76
CA GLY A 60 -10.93 13.98 -24.35
C GLY A 60 -11.87 15.08 -23.93
N ARG A 61 -12.11 15.17 -22.63
CA ARG A 61 -12.95 16.19 -22.01
C ARG A 61 -12.19 16.91 -20.91
N ILE A 62 -12.37 18.22 -20.83
CA ILE A 62 -11.84 19.06 -19.77
C ILE A 62 -13.03 19.46 -18.89
N PHE A 63 -12.92 19.19 -17.60
CA PHE A 63 -13.89 19.62 -16.61
C PHE A 63 -13.28 20.67 -15.69
N PHE A 64 -14.05 21.69 -15.38
CA PHE A 64 -13.64 22.68 -14.40
C PHE A 64 -14.10 22.23 -13.01
N ILE A 65 -13.18 22.23 -12.05
CA ILE A 65 -13.44 21.81 -10.68
C ILE A 65 -13.24 22.98 -9.72
N ASN A 66 -13.95 22.96 -8.60
CA ASN A 66 -14.01 24.07 -7.65
C ASN A 66 -12.80 24.15 -6.69
N LYS A 67 -11.84 23.24 -6.79
CA LYS A 67 -10.61 23.27 -5.98
C LYS A 67 -9.48 22.45 -6.60
N VAL A 68 -8.26 22.70 -6.15
CA VAL A 68 -7.08 21.92 -6.52
C VAL A 68 -7.10 20.58 -5.79
N LEU A 69 -6.74 19.50 -6.49
CA LEU A 69 -6.58 18.17 -5.93
C LEU A 69 -5.15 18.02 -5.36
N GLN A 70 -5.02 17.35 -4.22
CA GLN A 70 -3.75 17.18 -3.55
C GLN A 70 -3.33 15.71 -3.51
N ASP A 71 -2.11 15.43 -3.96
CA ASP A 71 -1.53 14.08 -3.87
C ASP A 71 -1.34 13.66 -2.41
N PRO A 72 -1.38 12.36 -2.10
CA PRO A 72 -1.05 11.86 -0.77
C PRO A 72 0.40 12.24 -0.41
N THR A 73 0.61 12.54 0.87
CA THR A 73 1.91 12.94 1.42
C THR A 73 2.44 11.94 2.44
N TYR A 74 1.57 11.14 3.06
CA TYR A 74 1.98 10.15 4.03
C TYR A 74 2.60 8.93 3.36
N SER A 75 3.75 8.51 3.90
CA SER A 75 4.37 7.24 3.54
C SER A 75 3.56 6.06 4.08
N VAL A 76 3.85 4.85 3.61
CA VAL A 76 3.25 3.63 4.18
C VAL A 76 3.56 3.54 5.67
N LYS A 77 4.79 3.88 6.08
CA LYS A 77 5.19 3.89 7.48
C LYS A 77 4.35 4.87 8.30
N ASP A 78 4.15 6.10 7.81
CA ASP A 78 3.33 7.11 8.49
C ASP A 78 1.90 6.63 8.69
N ILE A 79 1.27 6.09 7.63
CA ILE A 79 -0.10 5.56 7.68
C ILE A 79 -0.20 4.42 8.70
N LEU A 80 0.70 3.45 8.64
CA LEU A 80 0.65 2.29 9.53
C LEU A 80 0.86 2.69 11.00
N SER A 81 1.65 3.72 11.27
CA SER A 81 1.91 4.21 12.63
C SER A 81 0.70 4.86 13.30
N GLN A 82 -0.32 5.28 12.53
CA GLN A 82 -1.45 6.07 13.03
C GLN A 82 -2.65 5.20 13.47
N HIS A 83 -2.63 3.91 13.24
CA HIS A 83 -3.79 3.04 13.44
C HIS A 83 -3.53 1.92 14.45
N ALA A 84 -4.30 1.91 15.52
CA ALA A 84 -4.20 0.89 16.58
C ALA A 84 -4.64 -0.50 16.10
N GLU A 85 -5.49 -0.59 15.09
CA GLU A 85 -6.09 -1.82 14.59
C GLU A 85 -5.08 -2.82 14.03
N TYR A 86 -3.91 -2.32 13.61
CA TYR A 86 -2.83 -3.14 13.05
C TYR A 86 -1.44 -2.75 13.58
N SER A 87 -1.40 -2.19 14.80
CA SER A 87 -0.15 -1.77 15.45
C SER A 87 0.87 -2.90 15.59
N ASP A 88 0.43 -4.14 15.82
CA ASP A 88 1.32 -5.28 15.98
C ASP A 88 2.05 -5.60 14.67
N PHE A 89 1.34 -5.53 13.54
CA PHE A 89 1.97 -5.71 12.22
C PHE A 89 2.95 -4.57 11.92
N TYR A 90 2.61 -3.33 12.25
CA TYR A 90 3.51 -2.19 12.13
C TYR A 90 4.80 -2.39 12.95
N ASN A 91 4.68 -2.85 14.19
CA ASN A 91 5.83 -3.13 15.06
C ASN A 91 6.74 -4.22 14.48
N LEU A 92 6.18 -5.25 13.84
CA LEU A 92 6.97 -6.25 13.13
C LEU A 92 7.69 -5.68 11.91
N LEU A 93 7.07 -4.76 11.18
CA LEU A 93 7.68 -4.11 10.00
C LEU A 93 8.85 -3.19 10.38
N ILE A 94 8.77 -2.50 11.52
CA ILE A 94 9.88 -1.69 12.05
C ILE A 94 11.10 -2.58 12.31
N GLY A 95 10.89 -3.79 12.81
CA GLY A 95 11.94 -4.75 13.00
C GLY A 95 12.65 -4.62 14.35
N ASN A 96 13.88 -5.13 14.40
CA ASN A 96 14.72 -5.12 15.58
C ASN A 96 16.17 -4.83 15.19
N ASP A 97 16.68 -3.67 15.61
CA ASP A 97 18.03 -3.21 15.27
C ASP A 97 19.14 -4.16 15.71
N ALA A 98 18.96 -4.83 16.86
CA ALA A 98 19.95 -5.79 17.34
C ALA A 98 20.05 -7.01 16.43
N VAL A 99 18.91 -7.51 15.91
CA VAL A 99 18.87 -8.62 14.95
C VAL A 99 19.48 -8.18 13.61
N PHE A 100 19.11 -6.99 13.10
CA PHE A 100 19.66 -6.50 11.85
C PHE A 100 21.17 -6.24 11.94
N LYS A 101 21.66 -5.72 13.05
CA LYS A 101 23.09 -5.54 13.30
C LYS A 101 23.82 -6.86 13.39
N TYR A 102 23.19 -7.86 14.03
CA TYR A 102 23.77 -9.21 14.13
C TYR A 102 23.96 -9.85 12.74
N PHE A 103 22.99 -9.65 11.85
CA PHE A 103 23.00 -10.15 10.47
C PHE A 103 23.40 -9.11 9.42
N GLU A 104 24.19 -8.08 9.78
CA GLU A 104 24.55 -6.97 8.87
C GLU A 104 25.15 -7.38 7.52
N LYS A 105 25.78 -8.58 7.46
CA LYS A 105 26.37 -9.16 6.24
C LYS A 105 25.38 -9.99 5.43
N ASP A 106 24.22 -10.32 5.99
CA ASP A 106 23.18 -11.11 5.33
C ASP A 106 22.15 -10.16 4.70
N LYS A 107 22.26 -9.94 3.39
CA LYS A 107 21.38 -9.04 2.66
C LYS A 107 19.90 -9.46 2.62
N GLU A 108 19.59 -10.70 2.98
CA GLU A 108 18.22 -11.21 3.05
C GLU A 108 17.52 -10.77 4.34
N ILE A 109 18.31 -10.52 5.41
CA ILE A 109 17.82 -10.08 6.73
C ILE A 109 18.04 -8.58 6.87
N SER A 110 17.04 -7.81 6.47
CA SER A 110 17.07 -6.35 6.50
C SER A 110 15.69 -5.79 6.84
N SER A 111 15.68 -4.56 7.33
CA SER A 111 14.43 -3.84 7.57
C SER A 111 13.57 -3.75 6.31
N ILE A 112 12.26 -3.79 6.49
CA ILE A 112 11.29 -3.51 5.42
C ILE A 112 11.32 -2.02 5.06
N PHE A 113 11.53 -1.16 6.06
CA PHE A 113 11.71 0.27 5.86
C PHE A 113 13.19 0.62 5.84
N SER A 114 13.58 1.53 4.99
CA SER A 114 14.90 2.14 5.02
C SER A 114 14.79 3.65 4.94
N LEU A 115 15.73 4.33 5.58
CA LEU A 115 15.92 5.74 5.32
C LEU A 115 16.22 5.91 3.83
N ASN A 116 15.43 6.73 3.17
CA ASN A 116 15.83 7.22 1.86
C ASN A 116 17.15 7.97 2.05
N GLN A 117 18.21 7.61 1.33
CA GLN A 117 19.57 8.16 1.51
C GLN A 117 19.63 9.69 1.34
N THR A 118 18.57 10.31 0.89
CA THR A 118 18.40 11.76 0.77
C THR A 118 17.58 12.36 1.92
N SER A 119 17.06 11.56 2.84
CA SER A 119 16.15 12.01 3.89
C SER A 119 16.83 12.86 4.97
N GLU A 120 18.11 12.69 5.21
CA GLU A 120 18.85 13.51 6.19
C GLU A 120 18.80 15.02 5.89
N SER A 121 18.54 15.38 4.65
CA SER A 121 18.50 16.79 4.23
C SER A 121 17.15 17.25 3.69
N SER A 122 16.20 16.38 3.44
CA SER A 122 14.93 16.70 2.78
C SER A 122 13.69 16.51 3.65
N GLY A 123 13.81 15.91 4.82
CA GLY A 123 12.66 15.59 5.68
C GLY A 123 11.76 14.48 5.13
N LEU A 124 12.18 13.79 4.08
CA LEU A 124 11.48 12.61 3.55
C LEU A 124 11.80 11.42 4.47
N GLY A 125 10.77 10.87 5.11
CA GLY A 125 10.88 9.79 6.07
C GLY A 125 11.35 8.45 5.50
N GLU A 126 11.25 7.41 6.29
CA GLU A 126 11.57 6.05 5.87
C GLU A 126 10.51 5.53 4.89
N VAL A 127 10.99 4.84 3.85
CA VAL A 127 10.18 4.29 2.77
C VAL A 127 10.29 2.77 2.72
N VAL A 128 9.35 2.11 2.07
CA VAL A 128 9.43 0.66 1.81
C VAL A 128 10.60 0.38 0.87
N SER A 129 11.62 -0.29 1.38
CA SER A 129 12.86 -0.58 0.63
C SER A 129 12.87 -1.97 -0.01
N SER A 130 12.04 -2.87 0.52
CA SER A 130 12.03 -4.28 0.10
C SER A 130 11.27 -4.55 -1.19
N PHE A 131 10.57 -3.53 -1.72
CA PHE A 131 9.70 -3.68 -2.89
C PHE A 131 9.78 -2.40 -3.75
N ASN A 132 10.54 -2.47 -4.83
CA ASN A 132 10.80 -1.32 -5.70
C ASN A 132 9.80 -1.26 -6.85
N ASN A 133 8.52 -1.06 -6.53
CA ASN A 133 7.45 -0.93 -7.49
C ASN A 133 6.80 0.45 -7.42
N PHE A 134 6.44 1.00 -8.58
CA PHE A 134 5.77 2.31 -8.66
C PHE A 134 4.35 2.29 -8.10
N ARG A 135 3.72 1.10 -8.05
CA ARG A 135 2.37 0.89 -7.53
C ARG A 135 2.28 -0.46 -6.86
N TYR A 136 1.75 -0.49 -5.64
CA TYR A 136 1.59 -1.71 -4.89
C TYR A 136 0.44 -1.62 -3.89
N THR A 137 -0.01 -2.78 -3.42
CA THR A 137 -1.00 -2.91 -2.37
C THR A 137 -0.37 -3.50 -1.12
N VAL A 138 -0.69 -2.95 0.03
CA VAL A 138 -0.32 -3.52 1.33
C VAL A 138 -1.58 -4.08 1.99
N PHE A 139 -1.61 -5.38 2.20
CA PHE A 139 -2.65 -6.04 2.98
C PHE A 139 -2.19 -6.19 4.42
N VAL A 140 -2.82 -5.44 5.32
CA VAL A 140 -2.40 -5.34 6.72
C VAL A 140 -3.32 -6.20 7.58
N PRO A 141 -2.84 -7.28 8.20
CA PRO A 141 -3.66 -8.08 9.09
C PRO A 141 -4.00 -7.30 10.37
N SER A 142 -5.22 -7.43 10.85
CA SER A 142 -5.58 -6.92 12.17
C SER A 142 -4.74 -7.58 13.26
N ASN A 143 -4.59 -6.93 14.43
CA ASN A 143 -3.85 -7.51 15.56
C ASN A 143 -4.38 -8.91 15.93
N ALA A 144 -5.69 -9.11 15.91
CA ALA A 144 -6.28 -10.43 16.16
C ALA A 144 -5.91 -11.46 15.07
N ALA A 145 -5.94 -11.05 13.79
CA ALA A 145 -5.54 -11.90 12.67
C ALA A 145 -4.06 -12.29 12.74
N LEU A 146 -3.22 -11.36 13.14
CA LEU A 146 -1.79 -11.59 13.32
C LEU A 146 -1.52 -12.56 14.47
N ALA A 147 -2.17 -12.37 15.63
CA ALA A 147 -2.07 -13.28 16.77
C ALA A 147 -2.49 -14.72 16.43
N GLU A 148 -3.52 -14.89 15.59
CA GLU A 148 -3.92 -16.21 15.10
C GLU A 148 -2.89 -16.83 14.14
N ALA A 149 -2.20 -16.03 13.32
CA ALA A 149 -1.13 -16.53 12.47
C ALA A 149 0.04 -17.09 13.29
N PHE A 150 0.49 -16.36 14.31
CA PHE A 150 1.55 -16.82 15.22
C PHE A 150 1.18 -18.08 16.01
N LYS A 151 -0.11 -18.31 16.31
CA LYS A 151 -0.56 -19.57 16.93
C LYS A 151 -0.53 -20.75 15.96
N LYS A 152 -0.82 -20.52 14.68
CA LYS A 152 -0.96 -21.57 13.66
C LYS A 152 0.38 -21.95 13.05
N ASP A 153 1.18 -20.98 12.70
CA ASP A 153 2.52 -21.19 12.11
C ASP A 153 3.57 -21.26 13.21
N LYS A 154 4.03 -22.47 13.52
CA LYS A 154 5.03 -22.72 14.55
C LYS A 154 6.44 -22.24 14.21
N ASN A 155 6.67 -21.85 12.95
CA ASN A 155 7.95 -21.29 12.51
C ASN A 155 7.93 -19.76 12.53
N LEU A 156 6.77 -19.15 12.78
CA LEU A 156 6.63 -17.71 12.86
C LEU A 156 6.96 -17.25 14.29
N HIS A 157 8.05 -16.51 14.43
CA HIS A 157 8.58 -16.00 15.69
C HIS A 157 8.66 -14.49 15.69
N THR A 158 8.45 -13.87 16.85
CA THR A 158 8.62 -12.43 17.04
C THR A 158 10.09 -12.03 16.97
N TRP A 159 10.38 -10.76 16.73
CA TRP A 159 11.75 -10.25 16.75
C TRP A 159 12.44 -10.45 18.11
N GLU A 160 11.69 -10.42 19.21
CA GLU A 160 12.21 -10.66 20.55
C GLU A 160 12.62 -12.12 20.73
N GLU A 161 11.79 -13.08 20.32
CA GLU A 161 12.13 -14.50 20.32
C GLU A 161 13.35 -14.78 19.43
N ILE A 162 13.42 -14.16 18.25
CA ILE A 162 14.56 -14.28 17.35
C ILE A 162 15.83 -13.72 18.00
N ALA A 163 15.75 -12.54 18.64
CA ALA A 163 16.90 -11.93 19.31
C ALA A 163 17.46 -12.82 20.42
N ASN A 164 16.59 -13.51 21.16
CA ASN A 164 16.93 -14.37 22.29
C ASN A 164 17.29 -15.82 21.90
N GLN A 165 17.24 -16.18 20.61
CA GLN A 165 17.66 -17.52 20.14
C GLN A 165 19.19 -17.63 20.15
N ASP A 166 19.72 -18.65 20.81
CA ASP A 166 21.17 -18.86 20.95
C ASP A 166 21.80 -19.54 19.74
N ASP A 167 21.07 -20.43 19.05
CA ASP A 167 21.59 -21.13 17.87
C ASP A 167 21.47 -20.25 16.61
N ASP A 168 22.65 -19.91 16.06
CA ASP A 168 22.74 -18.99 14.91
C ASP A 168 21.99 -19.47 13.67
N ALA A 169 21.99 -20.76 13.38
CA ALA A 169 21.31 -21.31 12.23
C ALA A 169 19.79 -21.20 12.39
N THR A 170 19.27 -21.54 13.56
CA THR A 170 17.86 -21.41 13.92
C THR A 170 17.43 -19.93 13.94
N LYS A 171 18.25 -19.08 14.56
CA LYS A 171 18.02 -17.62 14.59
C LYS A 171 17.86 -17.05 13.17
N ARG A 172 18.78 -17.42 12.28
CA ARG A 172 18.71 -17.02 10.87
C ARG A 172 17.46 -17.53 10.19
N GLN A 173 17.12 -18.80 10.39
CA GLN A 173 15.93 -19.40 9.78
C GLN A 173 14.65 -18.69 10.23
N TRP A 174 14.50 -18.39 11.51
CA TRP A 174 13.36 -17.67 12.06
C TRP A 174 13.26 -16.24 11.49
N ALA A 175 14.39 -15.53 11.44
CA ALA A 175 14.43 -14.19 10.87
C ALA A 175 14.01 -14.17 9.39
N LEU A 176 14.51 -15.11 8.58
CA LEU A 176 14.13 -15.24 7.17
C LEU A 176 12.65 -15.59 7.00
N HIS A 177 12.12 -16.47 7.85
CA HIS A 177 10.71 -16.84 7.80
C HIS A 177 9.81 -15.63 8.12
N LEU A 178 10.12 -14.89 9.18
CA LEU A 178 9.39 -13.67 9.52
C LEU A 178 9.46 -12.61 8.42
N ILE A 179 10.65 -12.35 7.87
CA ILE A 179 10.81 -11.38 6.77
C ILE A 179 10.02 -11.82 5.54
N ARG A 180 10.01 -13.11 5.20
CA ARG A 180 9.21 -13.66 4.09
C ARG A 180 7.72 -13.44 4.35
N PHE A 181 7.26 -13.74 5.56
CA PHE A 181 5.88 -13.48 5.98
C PHE A 181 5.51 -12.01 5.82
N LEU A 182 6.32 -11.09 6.31
CA LEU A 182 6.08 -9.65 6.19
C LEU A 182 6.02 -9.21 4.73
N LYS A 183 7.01 -9.61 3.91
CA LYS A 183 7.07 -9.29 2.48
C LYS A 183 5.90 -9.86 1.68
N TYR A 184 5.29 -10.95 2.13
CA TYR A 184 4.15 -11.58 1.45
C TYR A 184 2.88 -10.70 1.49
N HIS A 185 2.80 -9.74 2.40
CA HIS A 185 1.71 -8.78 2.51
C HIS A 185 1.85 -7.55 1.58
N PHE A 186 2.97 -7.43 0.87
CA PHE A 186 3.21 -6.39 -0.14
C PHE A 186 3.04 -7.00 -1.52
N MET A 187 2.01 -6.58 -2.23
CA MET A 187 1.60 -7.14 -3.53
C MET A 187 1.77 -6.11 -4.63
N ASP A 188 2.31 -6.53 -5.77
CA ASP A 188 2.39 -5.71 -6.98
C ASP A 188 1.00 -5.25 -7.45
N ASN A 189 0.94 -4.08 -8.05
CA ASN A 189 -0.27 -3.38 -8.47
C ASN A 189 -1.13 -2.79 -7.35
N SER A 190 -1.79 -1.67 -7.67
CA SER A 190 -2.77 -1.03 -6.80
C SER A 190 -4.15 -1.62 -7.06
N ILE A 191 -4.69 -2.30 -6.06
CA ILE A 191 -6.03 -2.89 -6.10
C ILE A 191 -6.95 -2.10 -5.17
N TYR A 192 -8.08 -1.66 -5.69
CA TYR A 192 -9.09 -0.93 -4.93
C TYR A 192 -10.39 -1.71 -4.88
N LEU A 193 -11.11 -1.59 -3.77
CA LEU A 193 -12.51 -1.98 -3.69
C LEU A 193 -13.34 -0.82 -4.28
N ASP A 194 -13.71 -0.95 -5.55
CA ASP A 194 -14.27 0.12 -6.38
C ASP A 194 -15.58 -0.26 -7.09
N GLY A 195 -16.21 -1.34 -6.67
CA GLY A 195 -17.43 -1.84 -7.29
C GLY A 195 -17.18 -2.78 -8.47
N THR A 196 -15.94 -2.97 -8.91
CA THR A 196 -15.62 -3.88 -10.01
C THR A 196 -15.56 -5.33 -9.54
N SER A 197 -16.27 -6.22 -10.23
CA SER A 197 -16.21 -7.66 -9.99
C SER A 197 -15.19 -8.33 -10.88
N TYR A 198 -14.40 -9.23 -10.30
CA TYR A 198 -13.45 -10.09 -11.01
C TYR A 198 -13.07 -11.31 -10.17
N SER A 199 -12.53 -12.34 -10.81
CA SER A 199 -12.15 -13.57 -10.13
C SER A 199 -10.76 -14.04 -10.52
N ASN A 200 -10.08 -14.69 -9.56
CA ASN A 200 -8.81 -15.41 -9.76
C ASN A 200 -7.70 -14.61 -10.46
N ARG A 201 -7.62 -13.32 -10.20
CA ARG A 201 -6.47 -12.52 -10.64
C ARG A 201 -5.29 -12.81 -9.73
N SER A 202 -4.17 -13.18 -10.32
CA SER A 202 -2.93 -13.52 -9.62
C SER A 202 -1.94 -12.37 -9.75
N TYR A 203 -1.31 -12.01 -8.62
CA TYR A 203 -0.32 -10.95 -8.55
C TYR A 203 0.88 -11.40 -7.75
N GLU A 204 2.07 -10.97 -8.14
CA GLU A 204 3.30 -11.22 -7.41
C GLU A 204 3.36 -10.40 -6.12
N THR A 205 4.05 -10.94 -5.12
CA THR A 205 4.34 -10.25 -3.86
C THR A 205 5.83 -9.93 -3.75
N ALA A 206 6.22 -9.15 -2.75
CA ALA A 206 7.64 -8.92 -2.43
C ALA A 206 8.35 -10.17 -1.87
N ALA A 207 7.59 -11.19 -1.45
CA ALA A 207 8.15 -12.44 -0.93
C ALA A 207 8.68 -13.34 -2.04
N ARG A 208 9.81 -14.00 -1.78
CA ARG A 208 10.36 -15.01 -2.66
C ARG A 208 10.37 -16.37 -1.97
N ASN A 209 10.12 -17.43 -2.74
CA ASN A 209 10.27 -18.78 -2.24
C ASN A 209 11.75 -19.23 -2.27
N ASN A 210 12.01 -20.46 -1.81
CA ASN A 210 13.37 -21.02 -1.73
C ASN A 210 14.08 -21.12 -3.09
N SER A 211 13.34 -21.06 -4.20
CA SER A 211 13.88 -21.04 -5.57
C SER A 211 14.04 -19.60 -6.10
N SER A 212 14.00 -18.59 -5.23
CA SER A 212 14.10 -17.16 -5.54
C SER A 212 13.00 -16.62 -6.48
N LYS A 213 11.91 -17.37 -6.68
CA LYS A 213 10.74 -16.92 -7.46
C LYS A 213 9.81 -16.11 -6.57
N PHE A 214 9.21 -15.07 -7.12
CA PHE A 214 8.18 -14.32 -6.42
C PHE A 214 6.95 -15.20 -6.12
N GLN A 215 6.48 -15.13 -4.89
CA GLN A 215 5.24 -15.79 -4.50
C GLN A 215 4.04 -14.95 -4.91
N THR A 216 2.92 -15.58 -5.12
CA THR A 216 1.72 -14.90 -5.63
C THR A 216 0.56 -14.96 -4.65
N LEU A 217 -0.31 -13.95 -4.72
CA LEU A 217 -1.63 -13.92 -4.13
C LEU A 217 -2.69 -13.98 -5.22
N LYS A 218 -3.83 -14.63 -4.93
CA LYS A 218 -5.01 -14.54 -5.80
C LYS A 218 -5.99 -13.55 -5.21
N VAL A 219 -6.48 -12.66 -6.05
CA VAL A 219 -7.41 -11.61 -5.65
C VAL A 219 -8.74 -11.77 -6.36
N ASN A 220 -9.82 -11.72 -5.59
CA ASN A 220 -11.19 -11.83 -6.06
C ASN A 220 -12.01 -10.65 -5.55
N SER A 221 -12.94 -10.16 -6.36
CA SER A 221 -13.89 -9.14 -5.97
C SER A 221 -15.29 -9.50 -6.51
N ASP A 222 -16.30 -9.38 -5.65
CA ASP A 222 -17.71 -9.44 -6.04
C ASP A 222 -18.31 -8.05 -6.30
N GLY A 223 -17.45 -7.01 -6.34
CA GLY A 223 -17.83 -5.61 -6.43
C GLY A 223 -18.08 -4.95 -5.07
N ASN A 224 -18.56 -5.70 -4.10
CA ASN A 224 -18.81 -5.20 -2.75
C ASN A 224 -17.74 -5.62 -1.74
N ASN A 225 -17.05 -6.72 -1.99
CA ASN A 225 -16.04 -7.26 -1.12
C ASN A 225 -14.79 -7.62 -1.91
N LEU A 226 -13.64 -7.49 -1.27
CA LEU A 226 -12.35 -7.87 -1.81
C LEU A 226 -11.78 -9.02 -0.97
N TYR A 227 -11.41 -10.11 -1.62
CA TYR A 227 -10.91 -11.34 -1.02
C TYR A 227 -9.52 -11.65 -1.54
N ILE A 228 -8.63 -12.07 -0.66
CA ILE A 228 -7.26 -12.43 -0.95
C ILE A 228 -7.05 -13.88 -0.55
N THR A 229 -6.58 -14.71 -1.47
CA THR A 229 -6.27 -16.11 -1.22
C THR A 229 -4.75 -16.28 -1.20
N ASP A 230 -4.23 -16.82 -0.11
CA ASP A 230 -2.80 -17.08 0.10
C ASP A 230 -2.34 -18.40 -0.53
N ALA A 231 -1.05 -18.74 -0.36
CA ALA A 231 -0.44 -19.96 -0.92
C ALA A 231 -1.07 -21.25 -0.40
N HIS A 232 -1.64 -21.23 0.81
CA HIS A 232 -2.29 -22.38 1.46
C HIS A 232 -3.79 -22.47 1.16
N GLY A 233 -4.35 -21.54 0.37
CA GLY A 233 -5.77 -21.48 0.06
C GLY A 233 -6.63 -20.83 1.15
N ASN A 234 -6.01 -20.20 2.16
CA ASN A 234 -6.75 -19.41 3.13
C ASN A 234 -7.25 -18.13 2.47
N ILE A 235 -8.47 -17.74 2.79
CA ILE A 235 -9.11 -16.56 2.24
C ILE A 235 -9.21 -15.49 3.33
N ALA A 236 -8.54 -14.36 3.10
CA ALA A 236 -8.70 -13.14 3.88
C ALA A 236 -9.67 -12.19 3.17
N LYS A 237 -10.41 -11.40 3.95
CA LYS A 237 -11.36 -10.41 3.47
C LYS A 237 -10.90 -9.01 3.90
N VAL A 238 -11.00 -8.06 2.98
CA VAL A 238 -10.73 -6.65 3.27
C VAL A 238 -11.85 -6.09 4.17
N SER A 239 -11.46 -5.40 5.24
CA SER A 239 -12.37 -4.64 6.09
C SER A 239 -13.00 -3.49 5.31
N LYS A 240 -14.27 -3.19 5.60
CA LYS A 240 -14.98 -2.03 5.03
C LYS A 240 -15.10 -0.89 6.05
N GLN A 241 -14.32 -0.94 7.12
CA GLN A 241 -14.26 0.15 8.10
C GLN A 241 -13.61 1.37 7.43
N VAL A 242 -14.30 2.49 7.53
CA VAL A 242 -13.83 3.77 6.96
C VAL A 242 -12.47 4.14 7.53
N GLY A 243 -11.55 4.54 6.66
CA GLY A 243 -10.17 4.87 7.04
C GLY A 243 -9.22 3.68 7.09
N LEU A 244 -9.71 2.42 6.93
CA LEU A 244 -8.88 1.21 6.99
C LEU A 244 -8.87 0.39 5.69
N TYR A 245 -9.49 0.90 4.61
CA TYR A 245 -9.43 0.30 3.29
C TYR A 245 -9.36 1.39 2.21
N ASN A 246 -8.80 1.07 1.07
CA ASN A 246 -8.53 2.03 -0.01
C ASN A 246 -7.70 3.26 0.46
N VAL A 247 -6.90 3.09 1.52
CA VAL A 247 -6.06 4.17 2.04
C VAL A 247 -4.88 4.35 1.10
N GLN A 248 -4.66 5.58 0.64
CA GLN A 248 -3.61 5.89 -0.32
C GLN A 248 -2.36 6.40 0.41
N GLY A 249 -1.21 5.87 0.04
CA GLY A 249 0.10 6.31 0.53
C GLY A 249 1.05 6.66 -0.61
N ARG A 250 2.09 7.40 -0.30
CA ARG A 250 3.10 7.80 -1.25
C ARG A 250 4.48 7.68 -0.64
N ASP A 251 5.28 6.74 -1.15
CA ASP A 251 6.70 6.69 -0.84
C ASP A 251 7.50 7.46 -1.88
N PHE A 252 8.44 8.27 -1.43
CA PHE A 252 9.30 9.03 -2.34
C PHE A 252 10.59 8.24 -2.59
N ILE A 253 10.81 7.87 -3.86
CA ILE A 253 12.06 7.26 -4.30
C ILE A 253 12.92 8.36 -4.92
N VAL A 254 14.00 8.71 -4.26
CA VAL A 254 14.98 9.63 -4.83
C VAL A 254 16.13 8.81 -5.41
N ASN A 255 16.17 8.71 -6.71
CA ASN A 255 17.17 7.91 -7.43
C ASN A 255 18.54 8.58 -7.55
N ASN A 256 18.72 9.81 -7.07
CA ASN A 256 19.96 10.55 -7.28
C ASN A 256 20.40 11.33 -6.04
N LYS A 257 21.69 11.29 -5.75
CA LYS A 257 22.32 12.01 -4.64
C LYS A 257 22.25 13.55 -4.78
N ASP A 258 21.85 14.05 -5.93
CA ASP A 258 21.86 15.49 -6.25
C ASP A 258 20.44 16.01 -6.56
N TYR A 259 19.53 15.88 -5.58
CA TYR A 259 18.16 16.42 -5.67
C TYR A 259 18.09 17.96 -5.70
N ARG A 260 19.23 18.64 -5.64
CA ARG A 260 19.33 20.11 -5.69
C ARG A 260 19.18 20.70 -7.09
N ASN A 261 19.27 19.87 -8.11
CA ASN A 261 19.05 20.29 -9.49
C ASN A 261 17.57 20.22 -9.82
N ALA A 262 16.95 21.35 -10.13
CA ALA A 262 15.53 21.51 -10.43
C ALA A 262 15.01 20.62 -11.59
N ASP A 263 15.92 20.04 -12.36
CA ASP A 263 15.62 19.21 -13.54
C ASP A 263 15.48 17.72 -13.21
N GLN A 264 15.56 17.33 -11.94
CA GLN A 264 15.49 15.91 -11.54
C GLN A 264 14.05 15.48 -11.28
N ILE A 265 13.63 14.43 -11.97
CA ILE A 265 12.36 13.78 -11.71
C ILE A 265 12.50 12.94 -10.43
N ILE A 266 11.78 13.34 -9.38
CA ILE A 266 11.63 12.55 -8.17
C ILE A 266 10.59 11.48 -8.49
N ALA A 267 11.03 10.23 -8.56
CA ALA A 267 10.10 9.11 -8.68
C ALA A 267 9.35 8.90 -7.35
N SER A 268 8.07 8.59 -7.45
CA SER A 268 7.23 8.23 -6.31
C SER A 268 6.63 6.86 -6.52
N SER A 269 6.57 6.06 -5.46
CA SER A 269 5.75 4.86 -5.40
C SER A 269 4.42 5.21 -4.76
N PHE A 270 3.32 4.80 -5.38
CA PHE A 270 1.98 4.95 -4.83
C PHE A 270 1.48 3.62 -4.32
N SER A 271 0.99 3.62 -3.09
CA SER A 271 0.47 2.44 -2.44
C SER A 271 -1.01 2.57 -2.13
N VAL A 272 -1.68 1.43 -2.02
CA VAL A 272 -3.00 1.33 -1.41
C VAL A 272 -2.94 0.34 -0.25
N ILE A 273 -3.53 0.71 0.88
CA ILE A 273 -3.48 -0.06 2.12
C ILE A 273 -4.87 -0.53 2.48
N HIS A 274 -4.97 -1.81 2.84
CA HIS A 274 -6.20 -2.46 3.28
C HIS A 274 -5.98 -3.25 4.55
N LEU A 275 -6.81 -3.03 5.56
CA LEU A 275 -6.95 -3.93 6.70
C LEU A 275 -7.63 -5.21 6.25
N ILE A 276 -7.08 -6.36 6.65
CA ILE A 276 -7.64 -7.70 6.37
C ILE A 276 -7.91 -8.47 7.67
N ASP A 277 -8.90 -9.36 7.61
CA ASP A 277 -9.39 -10.15 8.76
C ASP A 277 -8.56 -11.42 9.05
N LYS A 278 -7.63 -11.77 8.19
CA LYS A 278 -6.68 -12.89 8.38
C LYS A 278 -5.32 -12.53 7.82
N ALA A 279 -4.25 -12.96 8.48
CA ALA A 279 -2.92 -12.84 7.92
C ALA A 279 -2.70 -13.82 6.76
N LEU A 280 -1.86 -13.42 5.81
CA LEU A 280 -1.54 -14.19 4.60
C LEU A 280 -0.28 -15.02 4.87
N LEU A 281 -0.36 -16.32 4.62
CA LEU A 281 0.74 -17.25 4.88
C LEU A 281 1.47 -17.56 3.55
N PRO A 282 2.81 -17.33 3.48
CA PRO A 282 3.63 -17.72 2.33
C PRO A 282 3.84 -19.25 2.29
N GLU A 283 4.37 -19.75 1.14
CA GLU A 283 4.83 -21.15 1.02
C GLU A 283 5.93 -21.49 2.02
#